data_497985878612ff35d03fdb818b004138
#
_entry.id   497985878612ff35d03fdb818b004138
#
_cell.length_a   1.000
_cell.length_b   1.000
_cell.length_c   1.000
_cell.angle_alpha   90.00
_cell.angle_beta   90.00
_cell.angle_gamma   90.00
#
_symmetry.space_group_name_H-M   'P 1'
#
loop_
_entity.id
_entity.type
_entity.pdbx_description
1 polymer ?
#
loop_
_entity_poly.entity_id
_entity_poly.type
_entity_poly.pdbx_seq_one_letter_code
_entity_poly.pdbx_strand_id
1 'polypeptide(L)'
;MEAITKQYLELFAEHSLELRERPQLLGHYREGAYDTFARLGLPRFKSEDYQRTDLAKLFAGDWKLLLSEGSPYWASHAFPQGIFIGSLSDFVRLYPEVAKEHYGRIASVETDALVALNTLFAADGFVVYVPRGAKMPGHIELRSILPSRAGHISVERALIIVEDDAEATLYFEDCPEGTGRAMALRTLEVYVGRRARFALIDREESSAERIRITSTYVRQMKQSAVNLSALTLANGTTRNNFFITLAEEEA
;
A
#
# COMPACT_ATOMS: atom_id res chain seq x y z
N MET A 1 -20.28 -4.60 13.04
CA MET A 1 -19.53 -3.60 12.27
C MET A 1 -19.13 -2.41 13.12
N GLU A 2 -20.09 -1.75 13.74
CA GLU A 2 -19.82 -0.59 14.61
C GLU A 2 -18.81 -0.88 15.73
N ALA A 3 -18.90 -2.06 16.37
CA ALA A 3 -17.95 -2.49 17.40
C ALA A 3 -16.51 -2.64 16.87
N ILE A 4 -16.33 -3.17 15.65
CA ILE A 4 -14.99 -3.33 15.04
C ILE A 4 -14.43 -1.97 14.63
N THR A 5 -15.25 -1.10 14.04
CA THR A 5 -14.85 0.27 13.72
C THR A 5 -14.36 0.99 14.97
N LYS A 6 -15.11 0.91 16.06
CA LYS A 6 -14.74 1.51 17.34
C LYS A 6 -13.42 0.93 17.87
N GLN A 7 -13.24 -0.41 17.82
CA GLN A 7 -12.00 -1.07 18.23
C GLN A 7 -10.76 -0.51 17.51
N TYR A 8 -10.83 -0.31 16.18
CA TYR A 8 -9.69 0.22 15.43
C TYR A 8 -9.47 1.72 15.65
N LEU A 9 -10.52 2.49 15.91
CA LEU A 9 -10.37 3.90 16.31
C LEU A 9 -9.74 4.03 17.71
N GLU A 10 -10.08 3.15 18.65
CA GLU A 10 -9.45 3.07 19.96
C GLU A 10 -7.98 2.66 19.84
N LEU A 11 -7.67 1.63 19.03
CA LEU A 11 -6.31 1.19 18.73
C LEU A 11 -5.48 2.34 18.12
N PHE A 12 -6.06 3.14 17.23
CA PHE A 12 -5.39 4.33 16.68
C PHE A 12 -5.12 5.37 17.78
N ALA A 13 -6.05 5.63 18.67
CA ALA A 13 -5.88 6.57 19.77
C ALA A 13 -4.72 6.16 20.70
N GLU A 14 -4.58 4.87 20.99
CA GLU A 14 -3.48 4.30 21.79
C GLU A 14 -2.10 4.54 21.16
N HIS A 15 -1.99 4.48 19.83
CA HIS A 15 -0.74 4.64 19.10
C HIS A 15 -0.55 6.07 18.52
N SER A 16 -1.46 7.00 18.80
CA SER A 16 -1.49 8.31 18.15
C SER A 16 -0.21 9.14 18.35
N LEU A 17 0.42 9.06 19.51
CA LEU A 17 1.67 9.77 19.81
C LEU A 17 2.82 9.24 18.96
N GLU A 18 2.99 7.93 18.90
CA GLU A 18 4.04 7.29 18.10
C GLU A 18 3.87 7.56 16.60
N LEU A 19 2.62 7.56 16.11
CA LEU A 19 2.30 7.85 14.73
C LEU A 19 2.50 9.34 14.36
N ARG A 20 2.42 10.27 15.31
CA ARG A 20 2.69 11.71 15.08
C ARG A 20 4.15 12.02 14.83
N GLU A 21 5.06 11.24 15.36
CA GLU A 21 6.50 11.39 15.15
C GLU A 21 6.96 10.98 13.75
N ARG A 22 6.06 10.39 12.96
CA ARG A 22 6.30 9.94 11.59
C ARG A 22 6.18 11.09 10.58
N PRO A 23 6.57 10.91 9.30
CA PRO A 23 6.60 11.99 8.31
C PRO A 23 5.33 12.84 8.27
N GLN A 24 5.49 14.16 8.24
CA GLN A 24 4.37 15.12 8.22
C GLN A 24 3.38 14.87 7.09
N LEU A 25 3.84 14.38 5.94
CA LEU A 25 2.97 14.05 4.81
C LEU A 25 1.93 13.00 5.19
N LEU A 26 2.32 11.96 5.94
CA LEU A 26 1.37 10.97 6.46
C LEU A 26 0.40 11.58 7.48
N GLY A 27 0.90 12.46 8.35
CA GLY A 27 0.09 13.16 9.36
C GLY A 27 -1.03 13.99 8.76
N HIS A 28 -0.77 14.64 7.65
CA HIS A 28 -1.75 15.50 6.97
C HIS A 28 -3.04 14.76 6.55
N TYR A 29 -2.93 13.48 6.17
CA TYR A 29 -4.08 12.68 5.73
C TYR A 29 -4.80 11.94 6.85
N ARG A 30 -4.19 11.81 8.06
CA ARG A 30 -4.72 10.98 9.13
C ARG A 30 -6.01 11.52 9.74
N GLU A 31 -6.15 12.83 9.85
CA GLU A 31 -7.37 13.45 10.40
C GLU A 31 -8.57 13.12 9.50
N GLY A 32 -8.46 13.38 8.20
CA GLY A 32 -9.50 13.01 7.24
C GLY A 32 -9.76 11.50 7.16
N ALA A 33 -8.71 10.68 7.34
CA ALA A 33 -8.83 9.22 7.39
C ALA A 33 -9.61 8.75 8.62
N TYR A 34 -9.41 9.38 9.77
CA TYR A 34 -10.15 9.08 10.99
C TYR A 34 -11.66 9.31 10.80
N ASP A 35 -12.03 10.49 10.31
CA ASP A 35 -13.42 10.85 10.07
C ASP A 35 -14.08 9.94 9.03
N THR A 36 -13.35 9.61 7.97
CA THR A 36 -13.85 8.72 6.95
C THR A 36 -14.05 7.31 7.47
N PHE A 37 -13.07 6.74 8.18
CA PHE A 37 -13.21 5.39 8.73
C PHE A 37 -14.31 5.33 9.80
N ALA A 38 -14.45 6.35 10.64
CA ALA A 38 -15.53 6.45 11.61
C ALA A 38 -16.91 6.47 10.94
N ARG A 39 -17.04 7.18 9.82
CA ARG A 39 -18.29 7.31 9.06
C ARG A 39 -18.63 6.07 8.23
N LEU A 40 -17.67 5.50 7.51
CA LEU A 40 -17.90 4.38 6.59
C LEU A 40 -17.88 3.02 7.30
N GLY A 41 -16.99 2.85 8.27
CA GLY A 41 -16.65 1.53 8.84
C GLY A 41 -16.11 0.57 7.78
N LEU A 42 -15.93 -0.69 8.15
CA LEU A 42 -15.53 -1.72 7.19
C LEU A 42 -16.64 -2.00 6.17
N PRO A 43 -16.32 -2.28 4.89
CA PRO A 43 -17.29 -2.72 3.89
C PRO A 43 -18.11 -3.92 4.34
N ARG A 44 -19.39 -3.91 4.02
CA ARG A 44 -20.33 -4.96 4.46
C ARG A 44 -20.11 -6.25 3.68
N PHE A 45 -20.09 -7.38 4.40
CA PHE A 45 -20.15 -8.70 3.78
C PHE A 45 -21.41 -8.82 2.89
N LYS A 46 -21.27 -9.43 1.73
CA LYS A 46 -22.29 -9.54 0.66
C LYS A 46 -22.67 -8.24 -0.04
N SER A 47 -21.97 -7.12 0.19
CA SER A 47 -22.01 -6.01 -0.75
C SER A 47 -21.38 -6.40 -2.08
N GLU A 48 -21.59 -5.63 -3.14
CA GLU A 48 -21.17 -5.95 -4.50
C GLU A 48 -19.71 -6.40 -4.60
N ASP A 49 -18.78 -5.60 -4.01
CA ASP A 49 -17.34 -5.90 -4.04
C ASP A 49 -16.90 -6.91 -2.98
N TYR A 50 -17.73 -7.22 -1.98
CA TYR A 50 -17.38 -8.07 -0.83
C TYR A 50 -18.28 -9.29 -0.66
N GLN A 51 -18.78 -9.85 -1.77
CA GLN A 51 -19.69 -11.01 -1.76
C GLN A 51 -19.07 -12.26 -1.13
N ARG A 52 -17.76 -12.43 -1.25
CA ARG A 52 -17.02 -13.63 -0.80
C ARG A 52 -16.02 -13.36 0.31
N THR A 53 -15.86 -12.09 0.76
CA THR A 53 -14.90 -11.71 1.77
C THR A 53 -15.60 -11.01 2.93
N ASP A 54 -15.66 -11.66 4.08
CA ASP A 54 -16.19 -11.09 5.31
C ASP A 54 -15.05 -10.36 6.06
N LEU A 55 -14.89 -9.08 5.76
CA LEU A 55 -13.87 -8.25 6.40
C LEU A 55 -14.11 -8.15 7.92
N ALA A 56 -15.36 -8.06 8.37
CA ALA A 56 -15.65 -7.99 9.78
C ALA A 56 -15.13 -9.23 10.53
N LYS A 57 -15.25 -10.41 9.92
CA LYS A 57 -14.70 -11.65 10.49
C LYS A 57 -13.16 -11.66 10.49
N LEU A 58 -12.53 -11.15 9.43
CA LEU A 58 -11.07 -11.11 9.32
C LEU A 58 -10.45 -10.13 10.32
N PHE A 59 -11.06 -8.96 10.47
CA PHE A 59 -10.61 -7.91 11.39
C PHE A 59 -11.05 -8.12 12.85
N ALA A 60 -11.96 -9.05 13.11
CA ALA A 60 -12.34 -9.39 14.47
C ALA A 60 -11.20 -10.08 15.24
N GLY A 61 -11.05 -9.74 16.52
CA GLY A 61 -10.05 -10.29 17.44
C GLY A 61 -9.08 -9.24 17.96
N ASP A 62 -8.21 -9.70 18.85
CA ASP A 62 -7.22 -8.85 19.53
C ASP A 62 -5.98 -8.65 18.65
N TRP A 63 -6.12 -7.94 17.53
CA TRP A 63 -5.00 -7.59 16.68
C TRP A 63 -4.16 -6.50 17.33
N LYS A 64 -2.86 -6.74 17.43
CA LYS A 64 -1.89 -5.74 17.88
C LYS A 64 -1.27 -5.07 16.66
N LEU A 65 -1.18 -3.76 16.69
CA LEU A 65 -0.51 -3.02 15.63
C LEU A 65 1.00 -3.28 15.67
N LEU A 66 1.55 -3.67 14.54
CA LEU A 66 2.99 -3.74 14.34
C LEU A 66 3.44 -2.48 13.62
N LEU A 67 3.96 -1.52 14.37
CA LEU A 67 4.65 -0.37 13.81
C LEU A 67 6.09 -0.80 13.51
N SER A 68 6.43 -0.96 12.24
CA SER A 68 7.79 -1.31 11.85
C SER A 68 8.74 -0.15 12.19
N GLU A 69 9.88 -0.45 12.78
CA GLU A 69 11.01 0.48 12.91
C GLU A 69 11.69 0.60 11.54
N GLY A 70 11.16 1.44 10.67
CA GLY A 70 11.62 1.62 9.30
C GLY A 70 10.76 0.92 8.25
N SER A 71 11.07 1.15 6.99
CA SER A 71 10.41 0.46 5.88
C SER A 71 10.75 -1.03 5.94
N PRO A 72 9.77 -1.94 5.88
CA PRO A 72 10.04 -3.37 5.74
C PRO A 72 10.72 -3.71 4.41
N TYR A 73 10.91 -2.72 3.56
CA TYR A 73 11.53 -2.84 2.26
C TYR A 73 12.97 -2.36 2.29
N TRP A 74 13.86 -3.12 1.69
CA TRP A 74 15.29 -2.90 1.71
C TRP A 74 15.74 -1.65 0.97
N ALA A 75 16.62 -0.91 1.66
CA ALA A 75 17.63 0.05 1.24
C ALA A 75 17.29 1.05 0.12
N SER A 76 17.38 2.31 0.50
CA SER A 76 17.48 3.43 -0.46
C SER A 76 18.72 3.23 -1.33
N HIS A 77 18.54 2.90 -2.58
CA HIS A 77 19.61 2.89 -3.56
C HIS A 77 19.41 4.03 -4.55
N ALA A 78 20.45 4.82 -4.75
CA ALA A 78 20.50 5.73 -5.89
C ALA A 78 20.83 4.91 -7.14
N PHE A 79 19.87 4.78 -8.02
CA PHE A 79 20.06 4.19 -9.33
C PHE A 79 20.52 5.25 -10.35
N PRO A 80 21.13 4.83 -11.47
CA PRO A 80 21.38 5.74 -12.58
C PRO A 80 20.12 6.49 -13.02
N GLN A 81 20.28 7.65 -13.66
CA GLN A 81 19.19 8.45 -14.23
C GLN A 81 18.20 9.02 -13.20
N GLY A 82 18.59 9.15 -11.94
CA GLY A 82 17.73 9.75 -10.90
C GLY A 82 16.59 8.86 -10.40
N ILE A 83 16.61 7.58 -10.71
CA ILE A 83 15.66 6.60 -10.16
C ILE A 83 15.88 6.51 -8.64
N PHE A 84 14.79 6.60 -7.88
CA PHE A 84 14.80 6.47 -6.42
C PHE A 84 14.00 5.25 -5.99
N ILE A 85 14.54 4.50 -5.04
CA ILE A 85 13.87 3.40 -4.36
C ILE A 85 14.21 3.49 -2.88
N GLY A 86 13.20 3.57 -2.02
CA GLY A 86 13.44 3.72 -0.60
C GLY A 86 12.19 4.05 0.22
N SER A 87 12.41 4.59 1.42
CA SER A 87 11.33 4.98 2.32
C SER A 87 10.58 6.21 1.82
N LEU A 88 9.29 6.32 2.19
CA LEU A 88 8.52 7.53 1.94
C LEU A 88 9.11 8.73 2.71
N SER A 89 9.64 8.49 3.91
CA SER A 89 10.33 9.50 4.71
C SER A 89 11.50 10.13 3.96
N ASP A 90 12.37 9.32 3.35
CA ASP A 90 13.49 9.81 2.55
C ASP A 90 13.02 10.47 1.27
N PHE A 91 11.99 9.90 0.62
CA PHE A 91 11.45 10.46 -0.61
C PHE A 91 10.87 11.86 -0.41
N VAL A 92 10.09 12.07 0.65
CA VAL A 92 9.54 13.38 1.01
C VAL A 92 10.63 14.41 1.26
N ARG A 93 11.74 14.00 1.86
CA ARG A 93 12.89 14.88 2.11
C ARG A 93 13.64 15.24 0.82
N LEU A 94 13.79 14.29 -0.11
CA LEU A 94 14.56 14.47 -1.34
C LEU A 94 13.74 15.06 -2.50
N TYR A 95 12.45 14.70 -2.58
CA TYR A 95 11.54 15.06 -3.67
C TYR A 95 10.18 15.56 -3.11
N PRO A 96 10.16 16.61 -2.28
CA PRO A 96 8.95 17.04 -1.56
C PRO A 96 7.80 17.41 -2.48
N GLU A 97 8.05 18.05 -3.61
CA GLU A 97 7.00 18.46 -4.55
C GLU A 97 6.38 17.26 -5.27
N VAL A 98 7.20 16.31 -5.71
CA VAL A 98 6.72 15.08 -6.36
C VAL A 98 5.90 14.24 -5.37
N ALA A 99 6.38 14.11 -4.13
CA ALA A 99 5.65 13.40 -3.08
C ALA A 99 4.27 14.01 -2.83
N LYS A 100 4.18 15.33 -2.73
CA LYS A 100 2.95 16.08 -2.51
C LYS A 100 1.98 15.98 -3.70
N GLU A 101 2.50 15.88 -4.92
CA GLU A 101 1.70 15.74 -6.13
C GLU A 101 1.03 14.37 -6.23
N HIS A 102 1.69 13.31 -5.80
CA HIS A 102 1.25 11.94 -6.05
C HIS A 102 0.68 11.22 -4.81
N TYR A 103 1.26 11.40 -3.62
CA TYR A 103 0.83 10.66 -2.43
C TYR A 103 -0.59 11.04 -2.01
N GLY A 104 -1.45 10.04 -1.79
CA GLY A 104 -2.83 10.23 -1.37
C GLY A 104 -3.75 10.82 -2.46
N ARG A 105 -3.29 10.84 -3.72
CA ARG A 105 -4.04 11.41 -4.86
C ARG A 105 -4.66 10.35 -5.76
N ILE A 106 -4.23 9.12 -5.65
CA ILE A 106 -4.69 8.00 -6.48
C ILE A 106 -5.63 7.13 -5.68
N ALA A 107 -5.25 6.77 -4.46
CA ALA A 107 -6.10 6.06 -3.51
C ALA A 107 -6.86 7.09 -2.63
N SER A 108 -8.17 7.20 -2.82
CA SER A 108 -8.97 8.20 -2.10
C SER A 108 -9.21 7.79 -0.66
N VAL A 109 -8.70 8.59 0.27
CA VAL A 109 -8.98 8.47 1.71
C VAL A 109 -10.46 8.76 2.01
N GLU A 110 -11.12 9.63 1.22
CA GLU A 110 -12.47 10.12 1.52
C GLU A 110 -13.57 9.11 1.18
N THR A 111 -13.32 8.20 0.25
CA THR A 111 -14.33 7.30 -0.32
C THR A 111 -14.08 5.83 -0.05
N ASP A 112 -12.87 5.44 0.37
CA ASP A 112 -12.51 4.04 0.62
C ASP A 112 -12.10 3.81 2.08
N ALA A 113 -12.86 2.97 2.78
CA ALA A 113 -12.63 2.67 4.19
C ALA A 113 -11.34 1.89 4.46
N LEU A 114 -10.90 1.03 3.53
CA LEU A 114 -9.62 0.31 3.68
C LEU A 114 -8.43 1.24 3.44
N VAL A 115 -8.55 2.20 2.52
CA VAL A 115 -7.56 3.26 2.34
C VAL A 115 -7.50 4.15 3.58
N ALA A 116 -8.65 4.53 4.12
CA ALA A 116 -8.72 5.32 5.35
C ALA A 116 -8.05 4.56 6.53
N LEU A 117 -8.40 3.29 6.73
CA LEU A 117 -7.81 2.45 7.77
C LEU A 117 -6.29 2.28 7.57
N ASN A 118 -5.83 2.05 6.33
CA ASN A 118 -4.41 1.99 6.01
C ASN A 118 -3.70 3.32 6.34
N THR A 119 -4.31 4.44 5.97
CA THR A 119 -3.73 5.78 6.21
C THR A 119 -3.60 6.11 7.70
N LEU A 120 -4.55 5.65 8.53
CA LEU A 120 -4.47 5.82 9.99
C LEU A 120 -3.20 5.19 10.57
N PHE A 121 -2.87 3.97 10.14
CA PHE A 121 -1.85 3.14 10.78
C PHE A 121 -0.51 3.07 10.03
N ALA A 122 -0.43 3.55 8.79
CA ALA A 122 0.83 3.56 8.06
C ALA A 122 1.88 4.41 8.80
N ALA A 123 2.95 3.76 9.26
CA ALA A 123 4.03 4.42 9.99
C ALA A 123 5.06 5.06 9.05
N ASP A 124 5.28 4.44 7.92
CA ASP A 124 6.09 4.91 6.79
C ASP A 124 5.53 4.28 5.51
N GLY A 125 6.20 4.43 4.40
CA GLY A 125 5.85 3.85 3.12
C GLY A 125 7.08 3.50 2.32
N PHE A 126 6.86 2.78 1.24
CA PHE A 126 7.88 2.46 0.26
C PHE A 126 7.63 3.27 -1.02
N VAL A 127 8.68 3.77 -1.63
CA VAL A 127 8.57 4.56 -2.87
C VAL A 127 9.49 4.01 -3.94
N VAL A 128 8.93 3.86 -5.14
CA VAL A 128 9.68 3.71 -6.39
C VAL A 128 9.38 4.93 -7.24
N TYR A 129 10.39 5.70 -7.56
CA TYR A 129 10.27 6.86 -8.44
C TYR A 129 11.18 6.69 -9.65
N VAL A 130 10.60 6.69 -10.83
CA VAL A 130 11.29 6.60 -12.11
C VAL A 130 11.00 7.87 -12.87
N PRO A 131 11.95 8.81 -12.94
CA PRO A 131 11.73 10.11 -13.55
C PRO A 131 11.55 10.02 -15.07
N ARG A 132 11.05 11.10 -15.65
CA ARG A 132 10.74 11.21 -17.08
C ARG A 132 11.87 10.67 -17.97
N GLY A 133 11.52 9.77 -18.89
CA GLY A 133 12.42 9.18 -19.87
C GLY A 133 13.42 8.18 -19.30
N ALA A 134 13.46 7.98 -17.98
CA ALA A 134 14.34 7.00 -17.37
C ALA A 134 13.84 5.58 -17.62
N LYS A 135 14.78 4.68 -17.86
CA LYS A 135 14.52 3.25 -18.03
C LYS A 135 15.21 2.48 -16.94
N MET A 136 14.42 1.76 -16.18
CA MET A 136 14.95 0.90 -15.14
C MET A 136 15.71 -0.27 -15.78
N PRO A 137 16.98 -0.50 -15.42
CA PRO A 137 17.74 -1.60 -16.00
C PRO A 137 17.24 -2.94 -15.44
N GLY A 138 16.60 -3.75 -16.29
CA GLY A 138 16.05 -5.05 -15.91
C GLY A 138 14.80 -4.91 -15.02
N HIS A 139 14.69 -5.72 -13.98
CA HIS A 139 13.63 -5.65 -12.97
C HIS A 139 14.24 -5.39 -11.59
N ILE A 140 13.43 -4.81 -10.72
CA ILE A 140 13.78 -4.64 -9.31
C ILE A 140 12.99 -5.62 -8.47
N GLU A 141 13.71 -6.40 -7.68
CA GLU A 141 13.13 -7.26 -6.67
C GLU A 141 12.91 -6.47 -5.38
N LEU A 142 11.67 -6.40 -4.95
CA LEU A 142 11.26 -5.83 -3.70
C LEU A 142 10.76 -6.94 -2.79
N ARG A 143 11.41 -7.11 -1.66
CA ARG A 143 11.01 -8.10 -0.68
C ARG A 143 10.35 -7.41 0.51
N SER A 144 9.10 -7.74 0.76
CA SER A 144 8.40 -7.36 1.98
C SER A 144 8.64 -8.42 3.05
N ILE A 145 9.41 -8.04 4.06
CA ILE A 145 9.61 -8.90 5.23
C ILE A 145 8.45 -8.66 6.17
N LEU A 146 7.53 -9.61 6.22
CA LEU A 146 6.36 -9.57 7.09
C LEU A 146 6.64 -10.32 8.39
N PRO A 147 6.93 -9.63 9.51
CA PRO A 147 7.14 -10.29 10.78
C PRO A 147 5.90 -11.08 11.20
N SER A 148 6.05 -12.36 11.43
CA SER A 148 4.97 -13.24 11.89
C SER A 148 4.91 -13.31 13.40
N ARG A 149 4.67 -12.19 14.05
CA ARG A 149 4.27 -12.25 15.45
C ARG A 149 2.79 -12.60 15.49
N ALA A 150 2.45 -13.71 16.15
CA ALA A 150 1.07 -14.15 16.27
C ALA A 150 0.15 -13.03 16.81
N GLY A 151 -0.98 -12.82 16.15
CA GLY A 151 -1.94 -11.79 16.54
C GLY A 151 -1.56 -10.34 16.16
N HIS A 152 -0.62 -10.13 15.23
CA HIS A 152 -0.26 -8.78 14.79
C HIS A 152 -0.81 -8.44 13.40
N ILE A 153 -1.13 -7.15 13.23
CA ILE A 153 -1.45 -6.54 11.94
C ILE A 153 -0.32 -5.59 11.54
N SER A 154 0.24 -5.79 10.36
CA SER A 154 1.14 -4.85 9.70
C SER A 154 0.38 -4.02 8.68
N VAL A 155 0.68 -2.72 8.62
CA VAL A 155 0.04 -1.79 7.69
C VAL A 155 1.12 -1.22 6.78
N GLU A 156 0.97 -1.48 5.49
CA GLU A 156 1.97 -1.16 4.48
C GLU A 156 1.41 -0.16 3.47
N ARG A 157 2.20 0.85 3.14
CA ARG A 157 1.91 1.83 2.10
C ARG A 157 3.00 1.83 1.06
N ALA A 158 2.65 1.83 -0.22
CA ALA A 158 3.60 1.97 -1.31
C ALA A 158 3.14 3.05 -2.30
N LEU A 159 4.09 3.84 -2.80
CA LEU A 159 3.89 4.83 -3.84
C LEU A 159 4.85 4.53 -5.00
N ILE A 160 4.30 4.24 -6.16
CA ILE A 160 5.06 3.94 -7.37
C ILE A 160 4.76 5.02 -8.39
N ILE A 161 5.78 5.74 -8.83
CA ILE A 161 5.68 6.82 -9.78
C ILE A 161 6.57 6.49 -10.97
N VAL A 162 5.95 6.24 -12.12
CA VAL A 162 6.64 6.06 -13.39
C VAL A 162 6.25 7.22 -14.28
N GLU A 163 7.12 8.20 -14.40
CA GLU A 163 6.87 9.45 -15.12
C GLU A 163 6.72 9.24 -16.64
N ASP A 164 6.40 10.32 -17.38
CA ASP A 164 6.26 10.28 -18.84
C ASP A 164 7.48 9.66 -19.53
N ASP A 165 7.24 8.83 -20.55
CA ASP A 165 8.28 8.17 -21.36
C ASP A 165 9.21 7.22 -20.56
N ALA A 166 8.90 6.92 -19.29
CA ALA A 166 9.70 6.07 -18.42
C ALA A 166 9.28 4.59 -18.49
N GLU A 167 10.19 3.70 -18.11
CA GLU A 167 9.93 2.25 -18.08
C GLU A 167 10.40 1.64 -16.75
N ALA A 168 9.53 0.81 -16.13
CA ALA A 168 9.85 0.11 -14.90
C ALA A 168 9.20 -1.28 -14.85
N THR A 169 9.95 -2.25 -14.31
CA THR A 169 9.42 -3.56 -13.95
C THR A 169 9.78 -3.87 -12.50
N LEU A 170 8.76 -4.15 -11.69
CA LEU A 170 8.90 -4.51 -10.29
C LEU A 170 8.47 -5.96 -10.09
N TYR A 171 9.30 -6.71 -9.40
CA TYR A 171 8.96 -8.00 -8.82
C TYR A 171 8.83 -7.83 -7.32
N PHE A 172 7.64 -8.01 -6.82
CA PHE A 172 7.30 -7.84 -5.43
C PHE A 172 7.05 -9.21 -4.79
N GLU A 173 7.74 -9.51 -3.71
CA GLU A 173 7.66 -10.80 -3.04
C GLU A 173 7.39 -10.61 -1.55
N ASP A 174 6.38 -11.30 -1.03
CA ASP A 174 6.19 -11.43 0.40
C ASP A 174 7.10 -12.50 0.96
N CYS A 175 7.94 -12.12 1.92
CA CYS A 175 8.84 -13.01 2.64
C CYS A 175 8.38 -13.12 4.10
N PRO A 176 7.47 -14.06 4.44
CA PRO A 176 7.00 -14.19 5.80
C PRO A 176 8.08 -14.76 6.71
N GLU A 177 8.34 -14.09 7.83
CA GLU A 177 9.16 -14.65 8.91
C GLU A 177 8.24 -15.35 9.92
N GLY A 178 8.30 -16.70 9.99
CA GLY A 178 7.51 -17.51 10.90
C GLY A 178 6.13 -17.91 10.36
N THR A 179 5.37 -18.68 11.14
CA THR A 179 4.13 -19.36 10.73
C THR A 179 2.89 -18.92 11.51
N GLY A 180 3.02 -17.97 12.44
CA GLY A 180 1.91 -17.53 13.28
C GLY A 180 0.83 -16.75 12.50
N ARG A 181 -0.39 -16.72 13.07
CA ARG A 181 -1.50 -15.92 12.53
C ARG A 181 -1.11 -14.44 12.52
N ALA A 182 -1.08 -13.85 11.36
CA ALA A 182 -0.78 -12.44 11.18
C ALA A 182 -1.57 -11.87 9.99
N MET A 183 -1.80 -10.55 10.02
CA MET A 183 -2.49 -9.83 8.95
C MET A 183 -1.58 -8.78 8.33
N ALA A 184 -1.62 -8.66 7.02
CA ALA A 184 -1.04 -7.55 6.28
C ALA A 184 -2.15 -6.77 5.56
N LEU A 185 -2.23 -5.46 5.84
CA LEU A 185 -3.10 -4.52 5.13
C LEU A 185 -2.22 -3.61 4.29
N ARG A 186 -2.25 -3.79 2.97
CA ARG A 186 -1.39 -3.08 2.02
C ARG A 186 -2.19 -2.18 1.09
N THR A 187 -1.72 -0.96 0.87
CA THR A 187 -2.24 -0.05 -0.16
C THR A 187 -1.10 0.40 -1.05
N LEU A 188 -1.25 0.18 -2.36
CA LEU A 188 -0.33 0.65 -3.39
C LEU A 188 -1.00 1.75 -4.20
N GLU A 189 -0.32 2.89 -4.34
CA GLU A 189 -0.67 3.95 -5.28
C GLU A 189 0.33 3.92 -6.44
N VAL A 190 -0.17 3.81 -7.66
CA VAL A 190 0.65 3.67 -8.87
C VAL A 190 0.27 4.75 -9.86
N TYR A 191 1.19 5.64 -10.16
CA TYR A 191 1.07 6.61 -11.25
C TYR A 191 1.90 6.15 -12.45
N VAL A 192 1.28 6.11 -13.63
CA VAL A 192 1.95 5.77 -14.88
C VAL A 192 1.72 6.87 -15.89
N GLY A 193 2.76 7.64 -16.15
CA GLY A 193 2.78 8.81 -17.00
C GLY A 193 2.53 8.50 -18.48
N ARG A 194 2.44 9.54 -19.30
CA ARG A 194 2.17 9.40 -20.74
C ARG A 194 3.27 8.62 -21.45
N ARG A 195 2.89 7.65 -22.30
CA ARG A 195 3.80 6.76 -23.05
C ARG A 195 4.75 5.93 -22.17
N ALA A 196 4.50 5.92 -20.84
CA ALA A 196 5.28 5.13 -19.91
C ALA A 196 4.86 3.65 -19.94
N ARG A 197 5.76 2.77 -19.49
CA ARG A 197 5.52 1.34 -19.38
C ARG A 197 5.80 0.87 -17.97
N PHE A 198 4.84 0.18 -17.38
CA PHE A 198 4.98 -0.35 -16.04
C PHE A 198 4.52 -1.80 -15.96
N ALA A 199 5.32 -2.64 -15.34
CA ALA A 199 4.95 -4.00 -15.00
C ALA A 199 5.16 -4.25 -13.50
N LEU A 200 4.16 -4.85 -12.86
CA LEU A 200 4.23 -5.34 -11.48
C LEU A 200 3.90 -6.83 -11.46
N ILE A 201 4.81 -7.61 -10.91
CA ILE A 201 4.61 -9.01 -10.59
C ILE A 201 4.61 -9.13 -9.07
N ASP A 202 3.44 -9.35 -8.49
CA ASP A 202 3.24 -9.49 -7.04
C ASP A 202 3.08 -10.99 -6.70
N ARG A 203 4.08 -11.56 -6.05
CA ARG A 203 4.10 -12.96 -5.65
C ARG A 203 3.85 -13.10 -4.16
N GLU A 204 2.87 -13.90 -3.82
CA GLU A 204 2.57 -14.28 -2.44
C GLU A 204 2.75 -15.78 -2.25
N GLU A 205 3.60 -16.13 -1.29
CA GLU A 205 3.75 -17.48 -0.80
C GLU A 205 3.93 -17.40 0.72
N SER A 206 2.89 -17.76 1.46
CA SER A 206 2.88 -17.62 2.92
C SER A 206 2.22 -18.83 3.60
N SER A 207 1.91 -18.75 4.88
CA SER A 207 1.30 -19.84 5.62
C SER A 207 -0.23 -19.78 5.64
N ALA A 208 -0.87 -20.91 5.95
CA ALA A 208 -2.33 -21.01 6.08
C ALA A 208 -2.94 -20.08 7.17
N GLU A 209 -2.14 -19.60 8.08
CA GLU A 209 -2.56 -18.68 9.16
C GLU A 209 -2.46 -17.20 8.78
N ARG A 210 -2.01 -16.90 7.57
CA ARG A 210 -1.86 -15.52 7.08
C ARG A 210 -3.14 -14.97 6.48
N ILE A 211 -3.35 -13.67 6.72
CA ILE A 211 -4.37 -12.86 6.06
C ILE A 211 -3.65 -11.73 5.35
N ARG A 212 -3.83 -11.61 4.03
CA ARG A 212 -3.33 -10.49 3.24
C ARG A 212 -4.47 -9.79 2.51
N ILE A 213 -4.58 -8.49 2.71
CA ILE A 213 -5.51 -7.63 1.99
C ILE A 213 -4.69 -6.55 1.30
N THR A 214 -4.61 -6.63 -0.03
CA THR A 214 -3.87 -5.68 -0.86
C THR A 214 -4.86 -4.92 -1.75
N SER A 215 -4.77 -3.59 -1.74
CA SER A 215 -5.51 -2.72 -2.64
C SER A 215 -4.53 -1.91 -3.49
N THR A 216 -4.56 -2.13 -4.80
CA THR A 216 -3.70 -1.46 -5.79
C THR A 216 -4.53 -0.48 -6.61
N TYR A 217 -4.21 0.79 -6.48
CA TYR A 217 -4.84 1.89 -7.21
C TYR A 217 -3.90 2.38 -8.29
N VAL A 218 -4.33 2.34 -9.53
CA VAL A 218 -3.52 2.76 -10.69
C VAL A 218 -4.16 3.94 -11.37
N ARG A 219 -3.38 4.98 -11.62
CA ARG A 219 -3.75 6.08 -12.52
C ARG A 219 -2.88 6.00 -13.77
N GLN A 220 -3.53 5.66 -14.86
CA GLN A 220 -2.88 5.46 -16.16
C GLN A 220 -3.16 6.64 -17.06
N MET A 221 -2.08 7.24 -17.59
CA MET A 221 -2.15 8.40 -18.50
C MET A 221 -2.10 7.95 -19.97
N LYS A 222 -2.32 8.88 -20.87
CA LYS A 222 -2.40 8.66 -22.33
C LYS A 222 -1.24 7.83 -22.88
N GLN A 223 -1.56 6.82 -23.71
CA GLN A 223 -0.63 5.93 -24.42
C GLN A 223 0.35 5.17 -23.51
N SER A 224 0.03 5.06 -22.23
CA SER A 224 0.82 4.25 -21.31
C SER A 224 0.41 2.77 -21.36
N ALA A 225 1.27 1.89 -20.87
CA ALA A 225 1.00 0.46 -20.78
C ALA A 225 1.27 -0.05 -19.37
N VAL A 226 0.28 -0.74 -18.79
CA VAL A 226 0.36 -1.30 -17.44
C VAL A 226 0.09 -2.79 -17.50
N ASN A 227 0.98 -3.56 -16.87
CA ASN A 227 0.79 -5.00 -16.67
C ASN A 227 0.84 -5.30 -15.15
N LEU A 228 -0.25 -5.84 -14.61
CA LEU A 228 -0.33 -6.25 -13.21
C LEU A 228 -0.57 -7.75 -13.13
N SER A 229 0.34 -8.47 -12.50
CA SER A 229 0.25 -9.90 -12.27
C SER A 229 0.33 -10.21 -10.78
N ALA A 230 -0.73 -10.76 -10.21
CA ALA A 230 -0.76 -11.23 -8.83
C ALA A 230 -0.77 -12.76 -8.80
N LEU A 231 0.25 -13.33 -8.16
CA LEU A 231 0.44 -14.77 -8.03
C LEU A 231 0.34 -15.16 -6.56
N THR A 232 -0.74 -15.82 -6.19
CA THR A 232 -0.91 -16.40 -4.86
C THR A 232 -0.68 -17.91 -4.94
N LEU A 233 0.43 -18.38 -4.41
CA LEU A 233 0.86 -19.78 -4.51
C LEU A 233 0.42 -20.59 -3.30
N ALA A 234 0.63 -20.08 -2.10
CA ALA A 234 0.21 -20.71 -0.85
C ALA A 234 -0.04 -19.64 0.21
N ASN A 235 -1.20 -19.70 0.88
CA ASN A 235 -1.58 -18.77 1.95
C ASN A 235 -2.83 -19.23 2.70
N GLY A 236 -3.24 -18.44 3.70
CA GLY A 236 -4.52 -18.61 4.40
C GLY A 236 -5.66 -17.88 3.67
N THR A 237 -5.70 -16.58 3.80
CA THR A 237 -6.73 -15.73 3.15
C THR A 237 -6.07 -14.58 2.43
N THR A 238 -6.24 -14.52 1.12
CA THR A 238 -5.79 -13.39 0.30
C THR A 238 -6.97 -12.68 -0.35
N ARG A 239 -6.91 -11.35 -0.33
CA ARG A 239 -7.75 -10.50 -1.14
C ARG A 239 -6.88 -9.48 -1.87
N ASN A 240 -6.92 -9.52 -3.21
CA ASN A 240 -6.30 -8.52 -4.07
C ASN A 240 -7.39 -7.69 -4.74
N ASN A 241 -7.37 -6.38 -4.52
CA ASN A 241 -8.25 -5.40 -5.15
C ASN A 241 -7.43 -4.60 -6.16
N PHE A 242 -7.95 -4.44 -7.38
CA PHE A 242 -7.33 -3.61 -8.41
C PHE A 242 -8.32 -2.55 -8.87
N PHE A 243 -7.93 -1.29 -8.74
CA PHE A 243 -8.70 -0.12 -9.18
C PHE A 243 -7.87 0.64 -10.21
N ILE A 244 -8.27 0.59 -11.46
CA ILE A 244 -7.52 1.19 -12.56
C ILE A 244 -8.34 2.33 -13.15
N THR A 245 -7.77 3.53 -13.11
CA THR A 245 -8.34 4.73 -13.71
C THR A 245 -7.59 5.08 -14.98
N LEU A 246 -8.26 5.02 -16.12
CA LEU A 246 -7.79 5.55 -17.38
C LEU A 246 -8.08 7.06 -17.36
N ALA A 247 -7.06 7.88 -17.09
CA ALA A 247 -7.24 9.29 -16.74
C ALA A 247 -7.33 10.23 -17.94
N GLU A 248 -6.93 9.76 -19.11
CA GLU A 248 -6.94 10.51 -20.37
C GLU A 248 -7.48 9.64 -21.51
N GLU A 249 -7.86 10.26 -22.63
CA GLU A 249 -8.17 9.51 -23.85
C GLU A 249 -6.96 8.73 -24.34
N GLU A 250 -7.17 7.53 -24.87
CA GLU A 250 -6.11 6.58 -25.31
C GLU A 250 -5.18 6.10 -24.16
N ALA A 251 -5.64 6.12 -22.91
CA ALA A 251 -4.92 5.55 -21.77
C ALA A 251 -5.08 4.02 -21.71
#